data_2025b1ff138a05a8b2a9a13ee04dbc20
#
_entry.id   2025b1ff138a05a8b2a9a13ee04dbc20
#
_cell.length_a   1.000
_cell.length_b   1.000
_cell.length_c   1.000
_cell.angle_alpha   90.00
_cell.angle_beta   90.00
_cell.angle_gamma   90.00
#
_symmetry.space_group_name_H-M   'P 1'
#
loop_
_entity.id
_entity.type
_entity.pdbx_description
1 polymer ?
#
loop_
_entity_poly.entity_id
_entity_poly.type
_entity_poly.pdbx_seq_one_letter_code
_entity_poly.pdbx_strand_id
1 'polypeptide(L)'
;MSQRVETVADVAAPRQADAREATTPTNKRQLLVALMLPQAMVVTNLAVMSVALPAIRESYNAPIDLMAWVITIYTLPYVALMPLYGRLGESLGIRRMLLVSAAVFLTGTALNTLSQSLPLLLLGRFIQGAGASGIVPLAITMITRVFPEATRGRALGQWNSIGPVAAVVGSLLGGIIIDTLGWPVIFLLPLLTGGAAIAMVYRAGRTPEPPLQLRALHRFDWGGVLLLSATLAAFLFYITSRSITGRPPLSDWRLLLASIALSATFIWYEHRRATPFIDLSILSDTNLLKTCLCSATRMFVMSSTAFLIPLFLADLAGLSATTIGAIVMIRAAALFPTMYFGGRIADAWGSRRPILLGLGIQTASLVLLGLAGSNGGSAWVAVGLLVNGLSAGLALPALHRAAMEGPDEKRGGAAAGVYSMIRFWGRMLGTAVAGVLLQSLLDRDTAPLTSYRLAYAATAIVGAIGVITAATLREDR
;
A
#
# COMPACT_ATOMS: atom_id res chain seq x y z
N MET A 1 53.46 56.95 -12.18
CA MET A 1 52.61 56.57 -11.01
C MET A 1 51.52 55.61 -11.51
N SER A 2 51.78 54.33 -11.40
CA SER A 2 50.88 53.29 -11.88
C SER A 2 50.43 52.54 -10.65
N GLN A 3 49.11 52.66 -10.26
CA GLN A 3 48.47 51.89 -9.20
C GLN A 3 48.11 50.54 -9.74
N ARG A 4 48.63 49.48 -9.12
CA ARG A 4 48.18 48.12 -9.28
C ARG A 4 46.84 47.99 -8.58
N VAL A 5 45.81 47.57 -9.32
CA VAL A 5 44.56 47.06 -8.82
C VAL A 5 44.79 45.58 -8.56
N GLU A 6 44.86 45.18 -7.28
CA GLU A 6 44.79 43.77 -6.85
C GLU A 6 43.38 43.27 -7.02
N THR A 7 43.20 42.31 -7.90
CA THR A 7 41.97 41.52 -8.07
C THR A 7 41.84 40.55 -6.92
N VAL A 8 40.89 40.83 -6.01
CA VAL A 8 40.40 39.88 -5.05
C VAL A 8 39.39 38.97 -5.77
N ALA A 9 39.87 37.87 -6.28
CA ALA A 9 39.03 36.79 -6.78
C ALA A 9 39.75 35.48 -6.48
N ASP A 10 39.27 34.76 -5.54
CA ASP A 10 39.18 33.30 -5.46
C ASP A 10 38.97 32.84 -4.01
N VAL A 11 37.81 33.16 -3.48
CA VAL A 11 37.26 32.29 -2.41
C VAL A 11 36.53 31.16 -3.11
N ALA A 12 37.28 30.11 -3.42
CA ALA A 12 36.78 28.91 -4.05
C ALA A 12 35.66 28.33 -3.19
N ALA A 13 34.41 28.36 -3.69
CA ALA A 13 33.33 27.59 -3.18
C ALA A 13 33.76 26.10 -3.17
N PRO A 14 33.59 25.37 -2.09
CA PRO A 14 33.98 23.96 -2.04
C PRO A 14 33.23 23.21 -3.14
N ARG A 15 33.99 22.55 -4.00
CA ARG A 15 33.50 21.77 -5.13
C ARG A 15 32.49 20.75 -4.63
N GLN A 16 31.26 20.83 -5.07
CA GLN A 16 30.19 19.86 -4.81
C GLN A 16 30.57 18.41 -5.23
N ALA A 17 31.64 18.22 -5.98
CA ALA A 17 32.23 16.96 -6.35
C ALA A 17 32.87 16.23 -5.16
N ASP A 18 33.62 16.96 -4.29
CA ASP A 18 34.32 16.34 -3.15
C ASP A 18 33.39 15.88 -2.03
N ALA A 19 32.19 16.47 -1.92
CA ALA A 19 31.16 16.01 -0.97
C ALA A 19 30.46 14.72 -1.41
N ARG A 20 30.55 14.34 -2.69
CA ARG A 20 29.95 13.09 -3.23
C ARG A 20 30.87 11.88 -3.10
N GLU A 21 32.18 12.05 -2.98
CA GLU A 21 33.12 10.92 -2.84
C GLU A 21 33.28 10.41 -1.41
N ALA A 22 32.90 11.20 -0.40
CA ALA A 22 33.23 10.90 0.99
C ALA A 22 32.40 9.78 1.65
N THR A 23 31.42 9.12 0.98
CA THR A 23 30.57 8.14 1.67
C THR A 23 29.77 7.21 0.75
N THR A 24 30.46 6.47 -0.08
CA THR A 24 29.86 5.25 -0.64
C THR A 24 29.81 4.17 0.45
N PRO A 25 28.65 3.57 0.75
CA PRO A 25 28.59 2.44 1.65
C PRO A 25 29.51 1.34 1.09
N THR A 26 30.32 0.77 1.95
CA THR A 26 31.40 -0.18 1.60
C THR A 26 30.92 -1.38 0.79
N ASN A 27 29.59 -1.62 0.75
CA ASN A 27 28.97 -2.66 -0.06
C ASN A 27 27.52 -2.33 -0.45
N LYS A 28 27.31 -1.82 -1.69
CA LYS A 28 25.98 -1.49 -2.25
C LYS A 28 25.01 -2.68 -2.23
N ARG A 29 25.53 -3.91 -2.41
CA ARG A 29 24.74 -5.14 -2.38
C ARG A 29 24.20 -5.41 -0.97
N GLN A 30 25.02 -5.21 0.07
CA GLN A 30 24.57 -5.38 1.46
C GLN A 30 23.49 -4.37 1.82
N LEU A 31 23.62 -3.11 1.38
CA LEU A 31 22.60 -2.11 1.58
C LEU A 31 21.28 -2.50 0.89
N LEU A 32 21.33 -2.98 -0.35
CA LEU A 32 20.12 -3.40 -1.07
C LEU A 32 19.40 -4.54 -0.33
N VAL A 33 20.13 -5.56 0.12
CA VAL A 33 19.57 -6.67 0.90
C VAL A 33 18.99 -6.15 2.23
N ALA A 34 19.69 -5.23 2.91
CA ALA A 34 19.20 -4.61 4.14
C ALA A 34 17.88 -3.84 3.93
N LEU A 35 17.68 -3.22 2.77
CA LEU A 35 16.42 -2.53 2.41
C LEU A 35 15.31 -3.48 1.92
N MET A 36 15.66 -4.67 1.45
CA MET A 36 14.67 -5.70 1.07
C MET A 36 13.95 -6.28 2.28
N LEU A 37 14.62 -6.43 3.43
CA LEU A 37 14.02 -7.03 4.63
C LEU A 37 12.85 -6.23 5.22
N PRO A 38 12.93 -4.89 5.42
CA PRO A 38 11.78 -4.11 5.86
C PRO A 38 10.59 -4.22 4.89
N GLN A 39 10.85 -4.26 3.59
CA GLN A 39 9.81 -4.46 2.57
C GLN A 39 9.18 -5.85 2.71
N ALA A 40 9.99 -6.90 2.86
CA ALA A 40 9.52 -8.26 3.08
C ALA A 40 8.64 -8.33 4.34
N MET A 41 9.07 -7.73 5.44
CA MET A 41 8.33 -7.65 6.71
C MET A 41 6.93 -7.08 6.51
N VAL A 42 6.80 -5.93 5.84
CA VAL A 42 5.50 -5.28 5.56
C VAL A 42 4.61 -6.15 4.68
N VAL A 43 5.16 -6.71 3.60
CA VAL A 43 4.36 -7.50 2.65
C VAL A 43 3.95 -8.84 3.24
N THR A 44 4.85 -9.53 3.96
CA THR A 44 4.52 -10.76 4.69
C THR A 44 3.39 -10.51 5.69
N ASN A 45 3.47 -9.43 6.48
CA ASN A 45 2.41 -9.08 7.43
C ASN A 45 1.04 -8.90 6.76
N LEU A 46 1.00 -8.24 5.60
CA LEU A 46 -0.26 -8.06 4.85
C LEU A 46 -0.80 -9.38 4.29
N ALA A 47 0.08 -10.25 3.81
CA ALA A 47 -0.30 -11.54 3.24
C ALA A 47 -0.83 -12.50 4.32
N VAL A 48 -0.10 -12.62 5.41
CA VAL A 48 -0.50 -13.47 6.56
C VAL A 48 -1.82 -13.00 7.15
N MET A 49 -2.02 -11.69 7.29
CA MET A 49 -3.23 -11.13 7.89
C MET A 49 -4.49 -11.50 7.09
N SER A 50 -4.42 -11.53 5.75
CA SER A 50 -5.58 -11.92 4.95
C SER A 50 -5.98 -13.39 5.19
N VAL A 51 -5.02 -14.28 5.39
CA VAL A 51 -5.26 -15.70 5.71
C VAL A 51 -5.78 -15.89 7.14
N ALA A 52 -5.36 -15.01 8.06
CA ALA A 52 -5.73 -15.08 9.47
C ALA A 52 -7.14 -14.56 9.79
N LEU A 53 -7.77 -13.82 8.87
CA LEU A 53 -9.08 -13.19 9.12
C LEU A 53 -10.16 -14.15 9.62
N PRO A 54 -10.36 -15.35 9.04
CA PRO A 54 -11.35 -16.31 9.55
C PRO A 54 -11.07 -16.73 10.98
N ALA A 55 -9.83 -17.09 11.31
CA ALA A 55 -9.43 -17.53 12.64
C ALA A 55 -9.54 -16.39 13.69
N ILE A 56 -9.22 -15.17 13.32
CA ILE A 56 -9.40 -13.97 14.18
C ILE A 56 -10.89 -13.73 14.43
N ARG A 57 -11.70 -13.83 13.37
CA ARG A 57 -13.16 -13.67 13.45
C ARG A 57 -13.77 -14.68 14.43
N GLU A 58 -13.40 -15.93 14.31
CA GLU A 58 -13.87 -17.01 15.20
C GLU A 58 -13.43 -16.77 16.65
N SER A 59 -12.15 -16.44 16.88
CA SER A 59 -11.60 -16.18 18.22
C SER A 59 -12.31 -15.07 18.98
N TYR A 60 -12.71 -13.99 18.28
CA TYR A 60 -13.39 -12.86 18.90
C TYR A 60 -14.90 -12.86 18.72
N ASN A 61 -15.47 -13.88 18.06
CA ASN A 61 -16.88 -13.94 17.68
C ASN A 61 -17.38 -12.62 17.07
N ALA A 62 -16.56 -12.06 16.15
CA ALA A 62 -16.77 -10.72 15.63
C ALA A 62 -17.48 -10.73 14.27
N PRO A 63 -18.32 -9.73 13.96
CA PRO A 63 -18.95 -9.59 12.64
C PRO A 63 -17.92 -9.27 11.54
N ILE A 64 -18.28 -9.58 10.29
CA ILE A 64 -17.37 -9.46 9.13
C ILE A 64 -16.96 -8.02 8.86
N ASP A 65 -17.86 -7.06 9.05
CA ASP A 65 -17.55 -5.62 8.89
C ASP A 65 -16.49 -5.15 9.89
N LEU A 66 -16.48 -5.70 11.10
CA LEU A 66 -15.45 -5.44 12.09
C LEU A 66 -14.10 -6.10 11.71
N MET A 67 -14.12 -7.22 11.00
CA MET A 67 -12.90 -7.82 10.44
C MET A 67 -12.29 -6.94 9.33
N ALA A 68 -13.10 -6.21 8.57
CA ALA A 68 -12.57 -5.23 7.62
C ALA A 68 -11.76 -4.13 8.33
N TRP A 69 -12.11 -3.75 9.57
CA TRP A 69 -11.33 -2.81 10.37
C TRP A 69 -9.92 -3.31 10.69
N VAL A 70 -9.70 -4.61 10.87
CA VAL A 70 -8.37 -5.18 11.12
C VAL A 70 -7.39 -4.84 9.97
N ILE A 71 -7.88 -4.74 8.75
CA ILE A 71 -7.08 -4.35 7.57
C ILE A 71 -7.09 -2.82 7.37
N THR A 72 -8.24 -2.17 7.50
CA THR A 72 -8.39 -0.76 7.16
C THR A 72 -7.74 0.16 8.19
N ILE A 73 -7.80 -0.18 9.48
CA ILE A 73 -7.14 0.58 10.55
C ILE A 73 -5.61 0.57 10.45
N TYR A 74 -5.03 -0.45 9.83
CA TYR A 74 -3.61 -0.48 9.45
C TYR A 74 -3.36 0.41 8.22
N THR A 75 -4.24 0.35 7.21
CA THR A 75 -4.04 1.05 5.94
C THR A 75 -4.23 2.56 6.09
N LEU A 76 -5.08 3.00 7.01
CA LEU A 76 -5.35 4.42 7.27
C LEU A 76 -4.07 5.21 7.63
N PRO A 77 -3.35 4.91 8.72
CA PRO A 77 -2.12 5.63 9.05
C PRO A 77 -1.01 5.34 8.03
N TYR A 78 -1.00 4.16 7.40
CA TYR A 78 -0.07 3.84 6.32
C TYR A 78 -0.15 4.87 5.18
N VAL A 79 -1.35 5.21 4.73
CA VAL A 79 -1.57 6.19 3.65
C VAL A 79 -1.31 7.62 4.14
N ALA A 80 -1.87 7.98 5.29
CA ALA A 80 -1.83 9.34 5.81
C ALA A 80 -0.42 9.80 6.18
N LEU A 81 0.42 8.91 6.70
CA LEU A 81 1.76 9.25 7.19
C LEU A 81 2.88 8.98 6.16
N MET A 82 2.56 8.35 5.01
CA MET A 82 3.57 8.05 3.97
C MET A 82 4.33 9.30 3.48
N PRO A 83 3.69 10.43 3.13
CA PRO A 83 4.39 11.64 2.73
C PRO A 83 5.16 12.30 3.88
N LEU A 84 4.66 12.14 5.12
CA LEU A 84 5.35 12.62 6.33
C LEU A 84 6.73 12.00 6.47
N TYR A 85 6.82 10.66 6.39
CA TYR A 85 8.10 9.96 6.48
C TYR A 85 9.07 10.32 5.36
N GLY A 86 8.56 10.54 4.15
CA GLY A 86 9.37 11.01 3.03
C GLY A 86 10.08 12.33 3.37
N ARG A 87 9.33 13.34 3.81
CA ARG A 87 9.88 14.66 4.19
C ARG A 87 10.74 14.61 5.45
N LEU A 88 10.33 13.85 6.46
CA LEU A 88 11.14 13.67 7.67
C LEU A 88 12.48 12.99 7.37
N GLY A 89 12.49 12.05 6.43
CA GLY A 89 13.72 11.40 5.98
C GLY A 89 14.73 12.38 5.36
N GLU A 90 14.24 13.38 4.64
CA GLU A 90 15.09 14.44 4.08
C GLU A 90 15.70 15.35 5.17
N SER A 91 14.93 15.66 6.20
CA SER A 91 15.31 16.62 7.25
C SER A 91 16.08 15.99 8.41
N LEU A 92 15.70 14.79 8.83
CA LEU A 92 16.24 14.10 10.01
C LEU A 92 17.20 12.95 9.69
N GLY A 93 17.31 12.61 8.40
CA GLY A 93 18.12 11.49 7.91
C GLY A 93 17.29 10.25 7.55
N ILE A 94 17.53 9.74 6.35
CA ILE A 94 16.74 8.64 5.78
C ILE A 94 16.91 7.36 6.58
N ARG A 95 18.14 7.02 6.96
CA ARG A 95 18.44 5.80 7.72
C ARG A 95 17.82 5.85 9.12
N ARG A 96 17.94 7.00 9.83
CA ARG A 96 17.32 7.19 11.15
C ARG A 96 15.82 7.00 11.07
N MET A 97 15.17 7.64 10.10
CA MET A 97 13.73 7.55 9.93
C MET A 97 13.27 6.14 9.50
N LEU A 98 14.08 5.41 8.73
CA LEU A 98 13.81 4.01 8.40
C LEU A 98 13.86 3.11 9.64
N LEU A 99 14.84 3.32 10.53
CA LEU A 99 14.95 2.59 11.80
C LEU A 99 13.79 2.94 12.74
N VAL A 100 13.40 4.22 12.85
CA VAL A 100 12.23 4.66 13.62
C VAL A 100 10.95 4.02 13.08
N SER A 101 10.76 4.06 11.77
CA SER A 101 9.63 3.45 11.06
C SER A 101 9.54 1.93 11.36
N ALA A 102 10.66 1.22 11.26
CA ALA A 102 10.72 -0.21 11.58
C ALA A 102 10.47 -0.48 13.07
N ALA A 103 11.01 0.34 13.98
CA ALA A 103 10.78 0.20 15.42
C ALA A 103 9.30 0.42 15.79
N VAL A 104 8.65 1.45 15.25
CA VAL A 104 7.20 1.70 15.43
C VAL A 104 6.38 0.53 14.91
N PHE A 105 6.74 -0.01 13.73
CA PHE A 105 6.10 -1.21 13.19
C PHE A 105 6.22 -2.41 14.13
N LEU A 106 7.42 -2.67 14.68
CA LEU A 106 7.66 -3.78 15.60
C LEU A 106 6.93 -3.60 16.93
N THR A 107 6.81 -2.37 17.43
CA THR A 107 5.98 -2.09 18.62
C THR A 107 4.52 -2.49 18.39
N GLY A 108 3.93 -2.07 17.26
CA GLY A 108 2.59 -2.48 16.89
C GLY A 108 2.47 -4.01 16.70
N THR A 109 3.51 -4.64 16.14
CA THR A 109 3.56 -6.10 15.97
C THR A 109 3.59 -6.83 17.31
N ALA A 110 4.39 -6.36 18.27
CA ALA A 110 4.45 -6.92 19.63
C ALA A 110 3.10 -6.79 20.36
N LEU A 111 2.44 -5.62 20.24
CA LEU A 111 1.09 -5.44 20.78
C LEU A 111 0.08 -6.42 20.17
N ASN A 112 0.17 -6.68 18.87
CA ASN A 112 -0.70 -7.64 18.20
C ASN A 112 -0.45 -9.09 18.65
N THR A 113 0.81 -9.46 18.89
CA THR A 113 1.17 -10.80 19.43
C THR A 113 0.56 -11.02 20.82
N LEU A 114 0.50 -9.95 21.63
CA LEU A 114 -0.01 -10.00 23.01
C LEU A 114 -1.51 -9.65 23.09
N SER A 115 -2.19 -9.47 21.96
CA SER A 115 -3.58 -9.00 21.98
C SER A 115 -4.55 -10.08 22.48
N GLN A 116 -5.20 -9.80 23.60
CA GLN A 116 -6.28 -10.63 24.19
C GLN A 116 -7.67 -10.09 23.87
N SER A 117 -7.75 -8.94 23.21
CA SER A 117 -9.00 -8.29 22.85
C SER A 117 -8.92 -7.64 21.49
N LEU A 118 -10.06 -7.57 20.79
CA LEU A 118 -10.11 -6.95 19.47
C LEU A 118 -9.71 -5.46 19.47
N PRO A 119 -10.11 -4.62 20.46
CA PRO A 119 -9.62 -3.23 20.53
C PRO A 119 -8.11 -3.14 20.65
N LEU A 120 -7.45 -4.03 21.40
CA LEU A 120 -5.99 -4.04 21.51
C LEU A 120 -5.33 -4.47 20.20
N LEU A 121 -5.91 -5.45 19.50
CA LEU A 121 -5.49 -5.82 18.15
C LEU A 121 -5.60 -4.63 17.18
N LEU A 122 -6.72 -3.92 17.20
CA LEU A 122 -6.91 -2.74 16.35
C LEU A 122 -5.91 -1.62 16.66
N LEU A 123 -5.62 -1.36 17.93
CA LEU A 123 -4.60 -0.40 18.34
C LEU A 123 -3.20 -0.82 17.84
N GLY A 124 -2.83 -2.06 18.03
CA GLY A 124 -1.57 -2.60 17.52
C GLY A 124 -1.47 -2.50 15.99
N ARG A 125 -2.58 -2.77 15.28
CA ARG A 125 -2.67 -2.61 13.80
C ARG A 125 -2.51 -1.15 13.37
N PHE A 126 -3.10 -0.19 14.08
CA PHE A 126 -2.91 1.24 13.83
C PHE A 126 -1.44 1.65 13.95
N ILE A 127 -0.79 1.28 15.07
CA ILE A 127 0.64 1.57 15.31
C ILE A 127 1.51 0.89 14.26
N GLN A 128 1.21 -0.36 13.91
CA GLN A 128 1.91 -1.12 12.89
C GLN A 128 1.81 -0.45 11.50
N GLY A 129 0.62 0.05 11.14
CA GLY A 129 0.39 0.81 9.91
C GLY A 129 1.17 2.13 9.88
N ALA A 130 1.19 2.85 11.02
CA ALA A 130 1.97 4.07 11.16
C ALA A 130 3.48 3.82 10.98
N GLY A 131 3.99 2.71 11.50
CA GLY A 131 5.38 2.29 11.27
C GLY A 131 5.64 1.88 9.81
N ALA A 132 4.76 1.11 9.19
CA ALA A 132 4.93 0.64 7.82
C ALA A 132 5.00 1.78 6.79
N SER A 133 4.35 2.92 7.06
CA SER A 133 4.21 4.04 6.13
C SER A 133 5.53 4.63 5.66
N GLY A 134 6.60 4.55 6.47
CA GLY A 134 7.92 5.06 6.11
C GLY A 134 8.79 4.09 5.31
N ILE A 135 8.50 2.79 5.35
CA ILE A 135 9.40 1.76 4.78
C ILE A 135 9.63 1.99 3.28
N VAL A 136 8.56 2.12 2.50
CA VAL A 136 8.63 2.24 1.04
C VAL A 136 9.28 3.55 0.59
N PRO A 137 8.81 4.75 1.00
CA PRO A 137 9.38 5.99 0.52
C PRO A 137 10.85 6.18 0.94
N LEU A 138 11.20 5.78 2.18
CA LEU A 138 12.58 5.91 2.66
C LEU A 138 13.53 4.93 1.95
N ALA A 139 13.10 3.70 1.68
CA ALA A 139 13.91 2.73 0.93
C ALA A 139 14.14 3.20 -0.51
N ILE A 140 13.11 3.66 -1.21
CA ILE A 140 13.24 4.22 -2.57
C ILE A 140 14.21 5.41 -2.57
N THR A 141 14.04 6.36 -1.65
CA THR A 141 14.92 7.53 -1.54
C THR A 141 16.37 7.12 -1.25
N MET A 142 16.60 6.12 -0.39
CA MET A 142 17.94 5.62 -0.11
C MET A 142 18.57 4.96 -1.34
N ILE A 143 17.81 4.13 -2.07
CA ILE A 143 18.29 3.50 -3.32
C ILE A 143 18.62 4.57 -4.36
N THR A 144 17.76 5.56 -4.56
CA THR A 144 17.99 6.62 -5.55
C THR A 144 19.19 7.52 -5.24
N ARG A 145 19.56 7.67 -3.96
CA ARG A 145 20.74 8.43 -3.54
C ARG A 145 22.05 7.64 -3.68
N VAL A 146 22.00 6.32 -3.42
CA VAL A 146 23.22 5.49 -3.36
C VAL A 146 23.59 4.87 -4.72
N PHE A 147 22.59 4.55 -5.55
CA PHE A 147 22.82 3.91 -6.84
C PHE A 147 22.89 4.95 -7.98
N PRO A 148 23.95 4.90 -8.82
CA PRO A 148 24.06 5.74 -10.02
C PRO A 148 22.85 5.54 -10.95
N GLU A 149 22.55 6.54 -11.75
CA GLU A 149 21.41 6.53 -12.67
C GLU A 149 21.39 5.29 -13.58
N ALA A 150 22.54 4.90 -14.12
CA ALA A 150 22.70 3.73 -14.98
C ALA A 150 22.32 2.38 -14.32
N THR A 151 22.37 2.28 -12.98
CA THR A 151 22.09 1.03 -12.24
C THR A 151 20.88 1.15 -11.31
N ARG A 152 20.33 2.34 -11.15
CA ARG A 152 19.21 2.64 -10.25
C ARG A 152 17.95 1.81 -10.58
N GLY A 153 17.61 1.75 -11.87
CA GLY A 153 16.45 0.97 -12.32
C GLY A 153 16.58 -0.51 -11.95
N ARG A 154 17.76 -1.10 -12.13
CA ARG A 154 18.04 -2.48 -11.75
C ARG A 154 17.94 -2.70 -10.23
N ALA A 155 18.47 -1.78 -9.43
CA ALA A 155 18.39 -1.86 -7.96
C ALA A 155 16.95 -1.76 -7.46
N LEU A 156 16.15 -0.83 -8.00
CA LEU A 156 14.72 -0.70 -7.69
C LEU A 156 13.93 -1.94 -8.13
N GLY A 157 14.24 -2.51 -9.29
CA GLY A 157 13.63 -3.76 -9.77
C GLY A 157 13.90 -4.94 -8.83
N GLN A 158 15.15 -5.09 -8.40
CA GLN A 158 15.54 -6.12 -7.41
C GLN A 158 14.84 -5.89 -6.06
N TRP A 159 14.80 -4.66 -5.56
CA TRP A 159 14.10 -4.33 -4.33
C TRP A 159 12.59 -4.62 -4.42
N ASN A 160 11.94 -4.27 -5.52
CA ASN A 160 10.51 -4.53 -5.73
C ASN A 160 10.19 -6.03 -5.84
N SER A 161 11.12 -6.86 -6.33
CA SER A 161 10.89 -8.31 -6.52
C SER A 161 10.67 -9.06 -5.22
N ILE A 162 11.12 -8.52 -4.08
CA ILE A 162 10.92 -9.14 -2.77
C ILE A 162 9.44 -9.18 -2.37
N GLY A 163 8.63 -8.21 -2.85
CA GLY A 163 7.22 -8.12 -2.49
C GLY A 163 6.42 -9.38 -2.82
N PRO A 164 6.33 -9.80 -4.09
CA PRO A 164 5.63 -11.03 -4.46
C PRO A 164 6.17 -12.28 -3.76
N VAL A 165 7.49 -12.40 -3.60
CA VAL A 165 8.11 -13.52 -2.87
C VAL A 165 7.66 -13.54 -1.41
N ALA A 166 7.71 -12.39 -0.74
CA ALA A 166 7.26 -12.25 0.64
C ALA A 166 5.75 -12.53 0.80
N ALA A 167 4.93 -12.19 -0.21
CA ALA A 167 3.51 -12.49 -0.20
C ALA A 167 3.23 -14.00 -0.33
N VAL A 168 3.95 -14.71 -1.22
CA VAL A 168 3.84 -16.17 -1.36
C VAL A 168 4.23 -16.86 -0.06
N VAL A 169 5.41 -16.53 0.46
CA VAL A 169 5.94 -17.11 1.71
C VAL A 169 5.00 -16.80 2.88
N GLY A 170 4.56 -15.54 2.99
CA GLY A 170 3.66 -15.10 4.06
C GLY A 170 2.32 -15.83 4.04
N SER A 171 1.68 -15.96 2.89
CA SER A 171 0.39 -16.67 2.80
C SER A 171 0.51 -18.13 3.19
N LEU A 172 1.53 -18.85 2.69
CA LEU A 172 1.71 -20.26 2.98
C LEU A 172 2.12 -20.51 4.44
N LEU A 173 3.20 -19.85 4.90
CA LEU A 173 3.67 -20.00 6.28
C LEU A 173 2.63 -19.50 7.28
N GLY A 174 1.91 -18.42 6.94
CA GLY A 174 0.82 -17.91 7.76
C GLY A 174 -0.27 -18.96 7.99
N GLY A 175 -0.70 -19.65 6.93
CA GLY A 175 -1.67 -20.72 7.04
C GLY A 175 -1.19 -21.88 7.94
N ILE A 176 0.05 -22.35 7.72
CA ILE A 176 0.65 -23.44 8.52
C ILE A 176 0.73 -23.03 10.01
N ILE A 177 1.19 -21.80 10.30
CA ILE A 177 1.30 -21.32 11.69
C ILE A 177 -0.08 -21.24 12.34
N ILE A 178 -1.10 -20.78 11.63
CA ILE A 178 -2.45 -20.66 12.17
C ILE A 178 -3.00 -22.03 12.56
N ASP A 179 -2.85 -23.04 11.71
CA ASP A 179 -3.37 -24.39 11.98
C ASP A 179 -2.58 -25.12 13.07
N THR A 180 -1.28 -24.82 13.25
CA THR A 180 -0.42 -25.54 14.20
C THR A 180 -0.23 -24.85 15.53
N LEU A 181 -0.10 -23.53 15.53
CA LEU A 181 0.26 -22.73 16.71
C LEU A 181 -0.79 -21.66 17.08
N GLY A 182 -1.81 -21.51 16.24
CA GLY A 182 -2.82 -20.47 16.39
C GLY A 182 -2.44 -19.12 15.76
N TRP A 183 -3.48 -18.29 15.52
CA TRP A 183 -3.30 -17.02 14.79
C TRP A 183 -2.42 -15.96 15.48
N PRO A 184 -2.29 -15.84 16.81
CA PRO A 184 -1.43 -14.79 17.41
C PRO A 184 0.05 -14.96 17.06
N VAL A 185 0.49 -16.22 16.82
CA VAL A 185 1.88 -16.55 16.51
C VAL A 185 2.32 -16.04 15.14
N ILE A 186 1.39 -15.72 14.23
CA ILE A 186 1.71 -15.15 12.91
C ILE A 186 2.53 -13.86 13.01
N PHE A 187 2.36 -13.09 14.08
CA PHE A 187 3.07 -11.82 14.27
C PHE A 187 4.56 -12.03 14.63
N LEU A 188 4.98 -13.24 14.99
CA LEU A 188 6.39 -13.55 15.18
C LEU A 188 7.18 -13.48 13.85
N LEU A 189 6.57 -13.82 12.72
CA LEU A 189 7.22 -13.70 11.40
C LEU A 189 7.71 -12.29 11.10
N PRO A 190 6.84 -11.24 11.11
CA PRO A 190 7.28 -9.88 10.91
C PRO A 190 8.13 -9.34 12.09
N LEU A 191 8.01 -9.90 13.29
CA LEU A 191 8.85 -9.52 14.42
C LEU A 191 10.31 -9.98 14.21
N LEU A 192 10.53 -11.22 13.78
CA LEU A 192 11.85 -11.77 13.50
C LEU A 192 12.48 -11.10 12.26
N THR A 193 11.74 -11.00 11.17
CA THR A 193 12.22 -10.36 9.95
C THR A 193 12.50 -8.87 10.16
N GLY A 194 11.70 -8.19 10.96
CA GLY A 194 11.90 -6.79 11.32
C GLY A 194 13.08 -6.55 12.25
N GLY A 195 13.28 -7.43 13.24
CA GLY A 195 14.49 -7.39 14.07
C GLY A 195 15.76 -7.57 13.24
N ALA A 196 15.76 -8.54 12.32
CA ALA A 196 16.85 -8.74 11.36
C ALA A 196 17.03 -7.51 10.44
N ALA A 197 15.92 -6.90 9.98
CA ALA A 197 15.94 -5.69 9.16
C ALA A 197 16.61 -4.52 9.90
N ILE A 198 16.22 -4.24 11.15
CA ILE A 198 16.83 -3.20 11.97
C ILE A 198 18.33 -3.48 12.13
N ALA A 199 18.72 -4.70 12.50
CA ALA A 199 20.12 -5.08 12.68
C ALA A 199 20.93 -4.90 11.39
N MET A 200 20.39 -5.30 10.23
CA MET A 200 21.08 -5.16 8.96
C MET A 200 21.16 -3.71 8.49
N VAL A 201 20.08 -2.92 8.59
CA VAL A 201 20.11 -1.49 8.27
C VAL A 201 21.09 -0.74 9.20
N TYR A 202 21.17 -1.14 10.48
CA TYR A 202 22.13 -0.59 11.42
C TYR A 202 23.57 -0.93 11.06
N ARG A 203 23.84 -2.16 10.59
CA ARG A 203 25.18 -2.63 10.20
C ARG A 203 25.61 -2.20 8.79
N ALA A 204 24.69 -1.94 7.87
CA ALA A 204 24.98 -1.64 6.46
C ALA A 204 25.80 -0.34 6.21
N GLY A 205 26.29 0.26 7.23
CA GLY A 205 27.19 1.41 7.17
C GLY A 205 26.51 2.76 7.46
N ARG A 206 27.33 3.72 7.88
CA ARG A 206 26.89 5.09 8.14
C ARG A 206 26.87 5.84 6.80
N THR A 207 25.69 5.94 6.19
CA THR A 207 25.51 7.02 5.21
C THR A 207 25.59 8.35 5.97
N PRO A 208 26.27 9.39 5.46
CA PRO A 208 26.26 10.70 6.09
C PRO A 208 24.82 11.18 6.19
N GLU A 209 24.41 11.39 7.42
CA GLU A 209 23.09 11.93 7.70
C GLU A 209 23.23 13.41 8.09
N PRO A 210 22.30 14.27 7.67
CA PRO A 210 22.31 15.64 8.09
C PRO A 210 22.28 15.72 9.63
N PRO A 211 22.88 16.75 10.24
CA PRO A 211 22.73 16.99 11.67
C PRO A 211 21.24 17.10 12.00
N LEU A 212 20.85 16.63 13.20
CA LEU A 212 19.45 16.61 13.63
C LEU A 212 18.88 18.04 13.69
N GLN A 213 18.13 18.40 12.67
CA GLN A 213 17.50 19.73 12.55
C GLN A 213 16.07 19.68 13.10
N LEU A 214 15.93 19.64 14.44
CA LEU A 214 14.59 19.66 15.08
C LEU A 214 13.76 20.89 14.68
N ARG A 215 14.39 22.00 14.29
CA ARG A 215 13.71 23.18 13.73
C ARG A 215 12.94 22.89 12.44
N ALA A 216 13.32 21.86 11.67
CA ALA A 216 12.59 21.44 10.50
C ALA A 216 11.19 20.90 10.84
N LEU A 217 11.01 20.32 12.03
CA LEU A 217 9.71 19.85 12.53
C LEU A 217 8.71 21.00 12.76
N HIS A 218 9.19 22.19 13.18
CA HIS A 218 8.31 23.36 13.36
C HIS A 218 7.85 23.97 12.03
N ARG A 219 8.60 23.77 10.95
CA ARG A 219 8.24 24.25 9.61
C ARG A 219 7.41 23.23 8.82
N PHE A 220 7.18 22.07 9.40
CA PHE A 220 6.43 21.00 8.76
C PHE A 220 4.93 21.29 8.83
N ASP A 221 4.19 20.94 7.77
CA ASP A 221 2.76 21.14 7.69
C ASP A 221 1.97 20.05 8.45
N TRP A 222 2.00 20.12 9.77
CA TRP A 222 1.22 19.22 10.62
C TRP A 222 -0.28 19.39 10.43
N GLY A 223 -0.73 20.60 10.06
CA GLY A 223 -2.14 20.87 9.79
C GLY A 223 -2.65 20.08 8.60
N GLY A 224 -1.90 20.05 7.50
CA GLY A 224 -2.24 19.26 6.30
C GLY A 224 -2.28 17.74 6.60
N VAL A 225 -1.31 17.22 7.35
CA VAL A 225 -1.31 15.80 7.77
C VAL A 225 -2.50 15.45 8.63
N LEU A 226 -2.82 16.28 9.63
CA LEU A 226 -3.94 16.04 10.55
C LEU A 226 -5.28 16.14 9.81
N LEU A 227 -5.47 17.15 8.97
CA LEU A 227 -6.68 17.32 8.17
C LEU A 227 -6.88 16.17 7.18
N LEU A 228 -5.83 15.75 6.48
CA LEU A 228 -5.89 14.59 5.60
C LEU A 228 -6.28 13.33 6.39
N SER A 229 -5.58 13.07 7.50
CA SER A 229 -5.83 11.90 8.34
C SER A 229 -7.27 11.89 8.88
N ALA A 230 -7.76 13.04 9.35
CA ALA A 230 -9.12 13.20 9.85
C ALA A 230 -10.16 13.03 8.74
N THR A 231 -9.89 13.56 7.54
CA THR A 231 -10.75 13.38 6.35
C THR A 231 -10.88 11.91 5.97
N LEU A 232 -9.75 11.21 5.86
CA LEU A 232 -9.72 9.79 5.53
C LEU A 232 -10.40 8.94 6.60
N ALA A 233 -10.15 9.25 7.88
CA ALA A 233 -10.76 8.56 9.01
C ALA A 233 -12.28 8.79 9.07
N ALA A 234 -12.75 10.01 8.91
CA ALA A 234 -14.17 10.33 8.93
C ALA A 234 -14.94 9.66 7.79
N PHE A 235 -14.35 9.64 6.58
CA PHE A 235 -14.95 8.97 5.43
C PHE A 235 -14.99 7.45 5.59
N LEU A 236 -13.89 6.85 6.09
CA LEU A 236 -13.86 5.44 6.41
C LEU A 236 -14.90 5.10 7.47
N PHE A 237 -14.97 5.89 8.52
CA PHE A 237 -15.93 5.71 9.61
C PHE A 237 -17.37 5.84 9.13
N TYR A 238 -17.65 6.78 8.24
CA TYR A 238 -18.99 6.93 7.62
C TYR A 238 -19.44 5.63 6.91
N ILE A 239 -18.52 4.96 6.20
CA ILE A 239 -18.84 3.71 5.50
C ILE A 239 -18.96 2.53 6.48
N THR A 240 -18.11 2.47 7.51
CA THR A 240 -17.89 1.26 8.32
C THR A 240 -18.35 1.36 9.77
N SER A 241 -19.05 2.44 10.15
CA SER A 241 -19.42 2.72 11.55
C SER A 241 -20.48 1.80 12.14
N ARG A 242 -21.13 0.98 11.32
CA ARG A 242 -22.26 0.13 11.74
C ARG A 242 -21.96 -0.72 12.97
N SER A 243 -20.84 -1.42 12.99
CA SER A 243 -20.43 -2.28 14.12
C SER A 243 -20.16 -1.50 15.42
N ILE A 244 -19.99 -0.16 15.32
CA ILE A 244 -19.73 0.71 16.46
C ILE A 244 -20.98 1.50 16.84
N THR A 245 -21.68 2.05 15.84
CA THR A 245 -22.84 2.95 16.07
C THR A 245 -24.18 2.24 16.05
N GLY A 246 -24.24 0.99 15.60
CA GLY A 246 -25.46 0.23 15.39
C GLY A 246 -26.37 0.73 14.25
N ARG A 247 -25.94 1.79 13.52
CA ARG A 247 -26.72 2.35 12.42
C ARG A 247 -26.42 1.65 11.10
N PRO A 248 -27.40 1.54 10.19
CA PRO A 248 -27.13 0.99 8.85
C PRO A 248 -25.98 1.73 8.15
N PRO A 249 -25.19 1.05 7.32
CA PRO A 249 -24.12 1.68 6.54
C PRO A 249 -24.68 2.83 5.70
N LEU A 250 -23.89 3.89 5.56
CA LEU A 250 -24.22 5.09 4.76
C LEU A 250 -25.45 5.88 5.22
N SER A 251 -26.07 5.52 6.36
CA SER A 251 -27.29 6.20 6.86
C SER A 251 -26.99 7.35 7.81
N ASP A 252 -25.78 7.46 8.37
CA ASP A 252 -25.46 8.51 9.31
C ASP A 252 -25.02 9.80 8.57
N TRP A 253 -26.02 10.65 8.28
CA TRP A 253 -25.80 11.92 7.61
C TRP A 253 -24.85 12.87 8.36
N ARG A 254 -24.69 12.72 9.69
CA ARG A 254 -23.75 13.51 10.50
C ARG A 254 -22.30 13.18 10.14
N LEU A 255 -21.98 11.90 9.99
CA LEU A 255 -20.67 11.45 9.55
C LEU A 255 -20.40 11.83 8.09
N LEU A 256 -21.44 11.80 7.24
CA LEU A 256 -21.33 12.29 5.87
C LEU A 256 -20.99 13.79 5.84
N LEU A 257 -21.73 14.60 6.58
CA LEU A 257 -21.47 16.04 6.68
C LEU A 257 -20.07 16.31 7.27
N ALA A 258 -19.67 15.59 8.32
CA ALA A 258 -18.34 15.72 8.89
C ALA A 258 -17.25 15.38 7.85
N SER A 259 -17.43 14.31 7.07
CA SER A 259 -16.50 13.91 6.02
C SER A 259 -16.40 14.96 4.91
N ILE A 260 -17.53 15.51 4.47
CA ILE A 260 -17.58 16.57 3.45
C ILE A 260 -16.92 17.85 4.00
N ALA A 261 -17.26 18.26 5.23
CA ALA A 261 -16.70 19.45 5.86
C ALA A 261 -15.18 19.34 6.03
N LEU A 262 -14.68 18.19 6.51
CA LEU A 262 -13.25 17.94 6.63
C LEU A 262 -12.55 17.92 5.27
N SER A 263 -13.15 17.30 4.25
CA SER A 263 -12.61 17.31 2.88
C SER A 263 -12.54 18.73 2.31
N ALA A 264 -13.61 19.52 2.46
CA ALA A 264 -13.64 20.91 2.02
C ALA A 264 -12.59 21.76 2.76
N THR A 265 -12.48 21.57 4.09
CA THR A 265 -11.49 22.26 4.92
C THR A 265 -10.06 21.88 4.52
N PHE A 266 -9.79 20.60 4.23
CA PHE A 266 -8.48 20.12 3.75
C PHE A 266 -8.13 20.76 2.41
N ILE A 267 -9.05 20.72 1.43
CA ILE A 267 -8.83 21.31 0.10
C ILE A 267 -8.59 22.82 0.22
N TRP A 268 -9.42 23.52 0.98
CA TRP A 268 -9.27 24.94 1.22
C TRP A 268 -7.95 25.30 1.90
N TYR A 269 -7.54 24.51 2.89
CA TYR A 269 -6.29 24.69 3.62
C TYR A 269 -5.07 24.50 2.70
N GLU A 270 -5.04 23.42 1.90
CA GLU A 270 -3.95 23.12 0.96
C GLU A 270 -3.82 24.20 -0.13
N HIS A 271 -4.93 24.71 -0.67
CA HIS A 271 -4.91 25.80 -1.67
C HIS A 271 -4.37 27.13 -1.15
N ARG A 272 -4.41 27.37 0.16
CA ARG A 272 -3.88 28.60 0.75
C ARG A 272 -2.41 28.52 1.17
N ARG A 273 -1.82 27.35 1.13
CA ARG A 273 -0.42 27.15 1.54
C ARG A 273 0.55 27.41 0.39
N ALA A 274 1.63 28.15 0.68
CA ALA A 274 2.73 28.35 -0.26
C ALA A 274 3.52 27.05 -0.53
N THR A 275 3.58 26.15 0.47
CA THR A 275 4.19 24.82 0.39
C THR A 275 3.18 23.79 0.89
N PRO A 276 2.21 23.38 0.04
CA PRO A 276 1.18 22.45 0.44
C PRO A 276 1.76 21.08 0.78
N PHE A 277 1.08 20.35 1.66
CA PHE A 277 1.42 18.96 1.98
C PHE A 277 1.23 18.06 0.76
N ILE A 278 0.14 18.29 0.02
CA ILE A 278 -0.16 17.64 -1.25
C ILE A 278 -0.49 18.70 -2.28
N ASP A 279 0.28 18.76 -3.37
CA ASP A 279 -0.01 19.66 -4.48
C ASP A 279 -1.21 19.15 -5.30
N LEU A 280 -2.41 19.62 -4.93
CA LEU A 280 -3.65 19.24 -5.60
C LEU A 280 -3.74 19.78 -7.04
N SER A 281 -2.91 20.76 -7.42
CA SER A 281 -2.90 21.31 -8.79
C SER A 281 -2.51 20.27 -9.84
N ILE A 282 -1.80 19.20 -9.40
CA ILE A 282 -1.42 18.07 -10.25
C ILE A 282 -2.64 17.30 -10.75
N LEU A 283 -3.74 17.29 -10.00
CA LEU A 283 -4.99 16.64 -10.40
C LEU A 283 -5.73 17.38 -11.53
N SER A 284 -5.30 18.58 -11.91
CA SER A 284 -5.80 19.27 -13.10
C SER A 284 -5.38 18.57 -14.40
N ASP A 285 -4.30 17.78 -14.38
CA ASP A 285 -3.96 16.90 -15.50
C ASP A 285 -4.96 15.74 -15.56
N THR A 286 -5.85 15.81 -16.55
CA THR A 286 -6.91 14.85 -16.76
C THR A 286 -6.38 13.42 -17.02
N ASN A 287 -5.23 13.30 -17.67
CA ASN A 287 -4.64 11.97 -17.95
C ASN A 287 -4.08 11.34 -16.69
N LEU A 288 -3.38 12.13 -15.87
CA LEU A 288 -2.91 11.68 -14.56
C LEU A 288 -4.09 11.32 -13.63
N LEU A 289 -5.15 12.14 -13.58
CA LEU A 289 -6.34 11.84 -12.79
C LEU A 289 -6.98 10.51 -13.21
N LYS A 290 -7.15 10.27 -14.51
CA LYS A 290 -7.67 8.99 -15.04
C LYS A 290 -6.75 7.82 -14.67
N THR A 291 -5.44 7.99 -14.76
CA THR A 291 -4.45 6.98 -14.35
C THR A 291 -4.55 6.67 -12.85
N CYS A 292 -4.72 7.70 -12.01
CA CYS A 292 -4.96 7.54 -10.57
C CYS A 292 -6.25 6.76 -10.30
N LEU A 293 -7.35 7.07 -11.00
CA LEU A 293 -8.63 6.35 -10.89
C LEU A 293 -8.51 4.89 -11.33
N CYS A 294 -7.84 4.62 -12.44
CA CYS A 294 -7.54 3.24 -12.90
C CYS A 294 -6.74 2.46 -11.84
N SER A 295 -5.77 3.11 -11.22
CA SER A 295 -4.96 2.48 -10.16
C SER A 295 -5.76 2.27 -8.87
N ALA A 296 -6.65 3.19 -8.51
CA ALA A 296 -7.54 3.07 -7.36
C ALA A 296 -8.55 1.93 -7.53
N THR A 297 -9.21 1.84 -8.69
CA THR A 297 -10.16 0.75 -9.00
C THR A 297 -9.47 -0.60 -9.04
N ARG A 298 -8.26 -0.69 -9.63
CA ARG A 298 -7.43 -1.89 -9.58
C ARG A 298 -7.15 -2.33 -8.14
N MET A 299 -6.74 -1.40 -7.28
CA MET A 299 -6.44 -1.69 -5.87
C MET A 299 -7.70 -2.01 -5.08
N PHE A 300 -8.83 -1.39 -5.40
CA PHE A 300 -10.13 -1.71 -4.83
C PHE A 300 -10.48 -3.17 -5.08
N VAL A 301 -10.47 -3.60 -6.34
CA VAL A 301 -10.74 -5.00 -6.73
C VAL A 301 -9.77 -5.96 -6.05
N MET A 302 -8.48 -5.63 -6.04
CA MET A 302 -7.44 -6.47 -5.46
C MET A 302 -7.62 -6.65 -3.94
N SER A 303 -8.02 -5.61 -3.21
CA SER A 303 -8.18 -5.68 -1.75
C SER A 303 -9.52 -6.29 -1.35
N SER A 304 -10.61 -5.99 -2.07
CA SER A 304 -11.89 -6.69 -1.89
C SER A 304 -11.72 -8.20 -2.05
N THR A 305 -11.03 -8.63 -3.12
CA THR A 305 -10.74 -10.03 -3.39
C THR A 305 -9.87 -10.65 -2.27
N ALA A 306 -8.84 -9.93 -1.80
CA ALA A 306 -7.95 -10.39 -0.73
C ALA A 306 -8.68 -10.54 0.62
N PHE A 307 -9.75 -9.79 0.84
CA PHE A 307 -10.59 -9.86 2.02
C PHE A 307 -11.65 -10.98 1.91
N LEU A 308 -12.36 -11.02 0.77
CA LEU A 308 -13.50 -11.95 0.60
C LEU A 308 -13.08 -13.42 0.46
N ILE A 309 -11.97 -13.71 -0.23
CA ILE A 309 -11.59 -15.09 -0.56
C ILE A 309 -11.26 -15.96 0.66
N PRO A 310 -10.43 -15.52 1.61
CA PRO A 310 -10.16 -16.35 2.79
C PRO A 310 -11.44 -16.64 3.60
N LEU A 311 -12.34 -15.66 3.71
CA LEU A 311 -13.62 -15.83 4.36
C LEU A 311 -14.54 -16.80 3.59
N PHE A 312 -14.62 -16.64 2.26
CA PHE A 312 -15.38 -17.57 1.39
C PHE A 312 -14.91 -19.01 1.54
N LEU A 313 -13.60 -19.23 1.52
CA LEU A 313 -13.01 -20.57 1.62
C LEU A 313 -13.19 -21.19 3.01
N ALA A 314 -13.17 -20.38 4.06
CA ALA A 314 -13.44 -20.83 5.42
C ALA A 314 -14.94 -21.11 5.63
N ASP A 315 -15.80 -20.13 5.30
CA ASP A 315 -17.24 -20.17 5.62
C ASP A 315 -18.02 -21.18 4.78
N LEU A 316 -17.68 -21.35 3.49
CA LEU A 316 -18.44 -22.17 2.55
C LEU A 316 -17.76 -23.49 2.17
N ALA A 317 -16.43 -23.53 2.18
CA ALA A 317 -15.68 -24.73 1.83
C ALA A 317 -15.07 -25.43 3.05
N GLY A 318 -15.13 -24.82 4.24
CA GLY A 318 -14.61 -25.39 5.50
C GLY A 318 -13.12 -25.70 5.47
N LEU A 319 -12.33 -24.97 4.67
CA LEU A 319 -10.92 -25.27 4.46
C LEU A 319 -10.06 -24.78 5.63
N SER A 320 -9.01 -25.55 5.93
CA SER A 320 -7.99 -25.15 6.91
C SER A 320 -7.21 -23.90 6.45
N ALA A 321 -6.62 -23.17 7.41
CA ALA A 321 -5.84 -21.97 7.12
C ALA A 321 -4.63 -22.26 6.21
N THR A 322 -4.03 -23.44 6.33
CA THR A 322 -2.95 -23.92 5.43
C THR A 322 -3.42 -24.01 3.98
N THR A 323 -4.58 -24.62 3.77
CA THR A 323 -5.16 -24.76 2.42
C THR A 323 -5.56 -23.40 1.85
N ILE A 324 -6.19 -22.55 2.67
CA ILE A 324 -6.51 -21.16 2.30
C ILE A 324 -5.23 -20.40 1.90
N GLY A 325 -4.17 -20.50 2.71
CA GLY A 325 -2.89 -19.88 2.43
C GLY A 325 -2.26 -20.35 1.12
N ALA A 326 -2.33 -21.67 0.84
CA ALA A 326 -1.86 -22.27 -0.40
C ALA A 326 -2.66 -21.80 -1.64
N ILE A 327 -3.97 -21.60 -1.51
CA ILE A 327 -4.81 -21.06 -2.59
C ILE A 327 -4.51 -19.56 -2.80
N VAL A 328 -4.45 -18.79 -1.73
CA VAL A 328 -4.21 -17.33 -1.80
C VAL A 328 -2.84 -16.98 -2.36
N MET A 329 -1.79 -17.81 -2.10
CA MET A 329 -0.46 -17.58 -2.64
C MET A 329 -0.41 -17.65 -4.18
N ILE A 330 -1.35 -18.37 -4.83
CA ILE A 330 -1.41 -18.50 -6.30
C ILE A 330 -1.45 -17.13 -6.97
N ARG A 331 -2.23 -16.18 -6.41
CA ARG A 331 -2.30 -14.81 -6.92
C ARG A 331 -0.94 -14.10 -6.87
N ALA A 332 -0.22 -14.23 -5.77
CA ALA A 332 1.08 -13.58 -5.60
C ALA A 332 2.14 -14.23 -6.50
N ALA A 333 2.09 -15.56 -6.64
CA ALA A 333 2.96 -16.32 -7.54
C ALA A 333 2.72 -15.92 -9.01
N ALA A 334 1.46 -15.75 -9.42
CA ALA A 334 1.09 -15.32 -10.76
C ALA A 334 1.50 -13.87 -11.09
N LEU A 335 1.46 -13.00 -10.09
CA LEU A 335 1.85 -11.59 -10.22
C LEU A 335 3.33 -11.44 -10.62
N PHE A 336 4.21 -12.26 -10.07
CA PHE A 336 5.65 -12.11 -10.20
C PHE A 336 6.14 -12.15 -11.67
N PRO A 337 5.88 -13.21 -12.45
CA PRO A 337 6.33 -13.27 -13.84
C PRO A 337 5.67 -12.22 -14.72
N THR A 338 4.40 -11.91 -14.49
CA THR A 338 3.65 -10.96 -15.31
C THR A 338 4.06 -9.51 -15.08
N MET A 339 4.60 -9.14 -13.93
CA MET A 339 5.22 -7.83 -13.74
C MET A 339 6.41 -7.60 -14.67
N TYR A 340 7.23 -8.63 -14.89
CA TYR A 340 8.38 -8.55 -15.78
C TYR A 340 7.95 -8.39 -17.24
N PHE A 341 7.02 -9.23 -17.71
CA PHE A 341 6.49 -9.15 -19.08
C PHE A 341 5.62 -7.89 -19.28
N GLY A 342 4.85 -7.49 -18.27
CA GLY A 342 4.00 -6.30 -18.31
C GLY A 342 4.79 -5.02 -18.55
N GLY A 343 6.00 -4.89 -17.98
CA GLY A 343 6.90 -3.79 -18.26
C GLY A 343 7.30 -3.73 -19.75
N ARG A 344 7.75 -4.86 -20.32
CA ARG A 344 8.11 -4.96 -21.73
C ARG A 344 6.93 -4.68 -22.69
N ILE A 345 5.75 -5.15 -22.32
CA ILE A 345 4.52 -4.89 -23.10
C ILE A 345 4.18 -3.40 -23.04
N ALA A 346 4.31 -2.76 -21.88
CA ALA A 346 4.09 -1.32 -21.75
C ALA A 346 5.10 -0.49 -22.55
N ASP A 347 6.35 -0.96 -22.67
CA ASP A 347 7.37 -0.31 -23.49
C ASP A 347 7.07 -0.43 -24.99
N ALA A 348 6.52 -1.59 -25.42
CA ALA A 348 6.24 -1.86 -26.84
C ALA A 348 4.86 -1.31 -27.30
N TRP A 349 3.83 -1.35 -26.45
CA TRP A 349 2.44 -1.02 -26.83
C TRP A 349 1.94 0.31 -26.26
N GLY A 350 2.77 1.03 -25.51
CA GLY A 350 2.33 2.18 -24.72
C GLY A 350 1.58 1.77 -23.44
N SER A 351 1.17 2.76 -22.65
CA SER A 351 0.60 2.52 -21.32
C SER A 351 -0.87 2.12 -21.37
N ARG A 352 -1.67 2.68 -22.28
CA ARG A 352 -3.14 2.50 -22.35
C ARG A 352 -3.57 1.05 -22.54
N ARG A 353 -3.01 0.33 -23.54
CA ARG A 353 -3.43 -1.02 -23.89
C ARG A 353 -3.21 -2.04 -22.77
N PRO A 354 -2.03 -2.11 -22.13
CA PRO A 354 -1.80 -3.01 -21.00
C PRO A 354 -2.67 -2.67 -19.78
N ILE A 355 -2.97 -1.38 -19.53
CA ILE A 355 -3.88 -0.96 -18.46
C ILE A 355 -5.30 -1.49 -18.76
N LEU A 356 -5.81 -1.25 -19.97
CA LEU A 356 -7.15 -1.68 -20.37
C LEU A 356 -7.31 -3.20 -20.31
N LEU A 357 -6.36 -3.95 -20.87
CA LEU A 357 -6.36 -5.40 -20.84
C LEU A 357 -6.23 -5.94 -19.42
N GLY A 358 -5.30 -5.41 -18.62
CA GLY A 358 -5.10 -5.85 -17.26
C GLY A 358 -6.32 -5.60 -16.37
N LEU A 359 -6.95 -4.42 -16.44
CA LEU A 359 -8.17 -4.14 -15.69
C LEU A 359 -9.36 -4.95 -16.19
N GLY A 360 -9.48 -5.15 -17.50
CA GLY A 360 -10.54 -5.98 -18.10
C GLY A 360 -10.45 -7.44 -17.63
N ILE A 361 -9.28 -8.05 -17.72
CA ILE A 361 -9.05 -9.42 -17.26
C ILE A 361 -9.22 -9.52 -15.73
N GLN A 362 -8.78 -8.51 -14.98
CA GLN A 362 -8.98 -8.47 -13.52
C GLN A 362 -10.46 -8.43 -13.16
N THR A 363 -11.25 -7.62 -13.86
CA THR A 363 -12.71 -7.55 -13.66
C THR A 363 -13.38 -8.85 -14.06
N ALA A 364 -12.98 -9.45 -15.19
CA ALA A 364 -13.51 -10.75 -15.63
C ALA A 364 -13.19 -11.88 -14.63
N SER A 365 -12.03 -11.82 -13.94
CA SER A 365 -11.70 -12.80 -12.89
C SER A 365 -12.70 -12.84 -11.75
N LEU A 366 -13.38 -11.73 -11.45
CA LEU A 366 -14.44 -11.67 -10.44
C LEU A 366 -15.69 -12.46 -10.84
N VAL A 367 -15.98 -12.53 -12.14
CA VAL A 367 -17.07 -13.40 -12.65
C VAL A 367 -16.73 -14.86 -12.39
N LEU A 368 -15.48 -15.28 -12.64
CA LEU A 368 -15.01 -16.63 -12.33
C LEU A 368 -15.14 -16.93 -10.83
N LEU A 369 -14.77 -15.98 -9.97
CA LEU A 369 -14.91 -16.12 -8.52
C LEU A 369 -16.40 -16.21 -8.10
N GLY A 370 -17.28 -15.43 -8.74
CA GLY A 370 -18.73 -15.49 -8.50
C GLY A 370 -19.39 -16.79 -8.96
N LEU A 371 -18.81 -17.49 -9.93
CA LEU A 371 -19.29 -18.80 -10.40
C LEU A 371 -18.85 -19.95 -9.49
N ALA A 372 -17.92 -19.72 -8.55
CA ALA A 372 -17.51 -20.72 -7.59
C ALA A 372 -18.71 -21.19 -6.74
N GLY A 373 -18.94 -22.49 -6.73
CA GLY A 373 -20.00 -23.12 -5.92
C GLY A 373 -19.50 -23.58 -4.53
N SER A 374 -20.40 -23.99 -3.66
CA SER A 374 -20.04 -24.55 -2.35
C SER A 374 -19.28 -25.88 -2.46
N ASN A 375 -19.61 -26.69 -3.46
CA ASN A 375 -18.98 -27.99 -3.68
C ASN A 375 -18.01 -27.94 -4.85
N GLY A 376 -16.71 -28.08 -4.62
CA GLY A 376 -15.66 -27.99 -5.65
C GLY A 376 -15.20 -26.57 -6.00
N GLY A 377 -15.70 -25.55 -5.30
CA GLY A 377 -15.43 -24.15 -5.57
C GLY A 377 -13.95 -23.74 -5.39
N SER A 378 -13.14 -24.49 -4.62
CA SER A 378 -11.73 -24.18 -4.38
C SER A 378 -10.89 -24.16 -5.67
N ALA A 379 -11.15 -25.07 -6.61
CA ALA A 379 -10.45 -25.10 -7.91
C ALA A 379 -10.79 -23.85 -8.75
N TRP A 380 -12.07 -23.46 -8.82
CA TRP A 380 -12.50 -22.24 -9.50
C TRP A 380 -11.93 -20.98 -8.84
N VAL A 381 -11.87 -20.95 -7.51
CA VAL A 381 -11.20 -19.85 -6.78
C VAL A 381 -9.72 -19.79 -7.14
N ALA A 382 -9.02 -20.93 -7.20
CA ALA A 382 -7.62 -20.97 -7.60
C ALA A 382 -7.39 -20.44 -9.02
N VAL A 383 -8.24 -20.84 -9.99
CA VAL A 383 -8.22 -20.32 -11.38
C VAL A 383 -8.52 -18.81 -11.39
N GLY A 384 -9.56 -18.35 -10.67
CA GLY A 384 -9.90 -16.95 -10.56
C GLY A 384 -8.75 -16.12 -9.98
N LEU A 385 -8.06 -16.62 -8.95
CA LEU A 385 -6.88 -15.98 -8.36
C LEU A 385 -5.67 -15.98 -9.29
N LEU A 386 -5.45 -17.05 -10.04
CA LEU A 386 -4.41 -17.11 -11.06
C LEU A 386 -4.63 -15.99 -12.11
N VAL A 387 -5.83 -15.93 -12.67
CA VAL A 387 -6.20 -14.90 -13.65
C VAL A 387 -6.09 -13.49 -13.05
N ASN A 388 -6.55 -13.31 -11.81
CA ASN A 388 -6.44 -12.05 -11.09
C ASN A 388 -4.98 -11.61 -10.87
N GLY A 389 -4.08 -12.53 -10.51
CA GLY A 389 -2.66 -12.27 -10.34
C GLY A 389 -1.96 -11.91 -11.65
N LEU A 390 -2.23 -12.66 -12.73
CA LEU A 390 -1.69 -12.41 -14.08
C LEU A 390 -2.10 -11.01 -14.57
N SER A 391 -3.36 -10.66 -14.43
CA SER A 391 -3.91 -9.37 -14.85
C SER A 391 -3.31 -8.19 -14.09
N ALA A 392 -3.14 -8.35 -12.76
CA ALA A 392 -2.59 -7.30 -11.91
C ALA A 392 -1.12 -7.00 -12.24
N GLY A 393 -0.33 -8.04 -12.61
CA GLY A 393 1.05 -7.88 -13.06
C GLY A 393 1.17 -7.19 -14.41
N LEU A 394 0.22 -7.39 -15.32
CA LEU A 394 0.19 -6.72 -16.61
C LEU A 394 -0.09 -5.21 -16.49
N ALA A 395 -1.08 -4.82 -15.68
CA ALA A 395 -1.49 -3.43 -15.54
C ALA A 395 -0.53 -2.57 -14.71
N LEU A 396 0.15 -3.16 -13.70
CA LEU A 396 0.89 -2.39 -12.70
C LEU A 396 2.06 -1.58 -13.27
N PRO A 397 2.96 -2.13 -14.11
CA PRO A 397 4.05 -1.35 -14.70
C PRO A 397 3.54 -0.22 -15.61
N ALA A 398 2.52 -0.50 -16.41
CA ALA A 398 1.92 0.47 -17.31
C ALA A 398 1.26 1.65 -16.55
N LEU A 399 0.59 1.37 -15.43
CA LEU A 399 0.02 2.41 -14.57
C LEU A 399 1.11 3.27 -13.92
N HIS A 400 2.21 2.67 -13.47
CA HIS A 400 3.34 3.43 -12.92
C HIS A 400 3.99 4.31 -13.97
N ARG A 401 4.17 3.79 -15.20
CA ARG A 401 4.70 4.56 -16.33
C ARG A 401 3.78 5.74 -16.65
N ALA A 402 2.49 5.51 -16.91
CA ALA A 402 1.53 6.57 -17.23
C ALA A 402 1.42 7.66 -16.14
N ALA A 403 1.61 7.29 -14.87
CA ALA A 403 1.60 8.25 -13.77
C ALA A 403 2.87 9.14 -13.72
N MET A 404 3.97 8.71 -14.34
CA MET A 404 5.25 9.45 -14.38
C MET A 404 5.46 10.17 -15.72
N GLU A 405 4.68 9.88 -16.74
CA GLU A 405 4.71 10.52 -18.08
C GLU A 405 3.99 11.88 -18.05
N GLY A 406 4.46 12.84 -17.25
CA GLY A 406 3.92 14.19 -17.21
C GLY A 406 4.89 15.21 -17.83
N PRO A 407 4.39 16.37 -18.30
CA PRO A 407 5.21 17.37 -19.02
C PRO A 407 6.26 18.06 -18.16
N ASP A 408 6.24 17.90 -16.83
CA ASP A 408 7.13 18.59 -15.89
C ASP A 408 7.92 17.61 -15.04
N GLU A 409 9.19 17.43 -15.39
CA GLU A 409 10.15 16.62 -14.63
C GLU A 409 10.28 17.07 -13.16
N LYS A 410 10.08 18.37 -12.89
CA LYS A 410 10.10 18.95 -11.53
C LYS A 410 8.90 18.54 -10.67
N ARG A 411 7.79 18.12 -11.27
CA ARG A 411 6.56 17.69 -10.56
C ARG A 411 6.44 16.18 -10.39
N GLY A 412 7.37 15.39 -10.94
CA GLY A 412 7.33 13.93 -10.90
C GLY A 412 7.23 13.33 -9.49
N GLY A 413 7.92 13.91 -8.52
CA GLY A 413 7.84 13.45 -7.12
C GLY A 413 6.48 13.69 -6.48
N ALA A 414 5.86 14.83 -6.74
CA ALA A 414 4.53 15.17 -6.24
C ALA A 414 3.45 14.32 -6.93
N ALA A 415 3.56 14.08 -8.25
CA ALA A 415 2.67 13.19 -8.99
C ALA A 415 2.73 11.75 -8.47
N ALA A 416 3.95 11.23 -8.19
CA ALA A 416 4.14 9.91 -7.56
C ALA A 416 3.47 9.81 -6.19
N GLY A 417 3.53 10.87 -5.38
CA GLY A 417 2.89 10.96 -4.07
C GLY A 417 1.37 10.88 -4.18
N VAL A 418 0.77 11.73 -5.01
CA VAL A 418 -0.68 11.78 -5.25
C VAL A 418 -1.19 10.45 -5.84
N TYR A 419 -0.50 9.92 -6.85
CA TYR A 419 -0.81 8.62 -7.43
C TYR A 419 -0.80 7.51 -6.38
N SER A 420 0.22 7.45 -5.54
CA SER A 420 0.33 6.42 -4.49
C SER A 420 -0.77 6.57 -3.45
N MET A 421 -1.10 7.79 -3.03
CA MET A 421 -2.16 8.08 -2.07
C MET A 421 -3.53 7.61 -2.59
N ILE A 422 -3.92 8.02 -3.81
CA ILE A 422 -5.20 7.65 -4.42
C ILE A 422 -5.27 6.13 -4.63
N ARG A 423 -4.19 5.50 -5.03
CA ARG A 423 -4.07 4.04 -5.17
C ARG A 423 -4.36 3.30 -3.87
N PHE A 424 -3.72 3.71 -2.77
CA PHE A 424 -3.92 3.07 -1.48
C PHE A 424 -5.28 3.41 -0.86
N TRP A 425 -5.86 4.55 -1.22
CA TRP A 425 -7.24 4.86 -0.87
C TRP A 425 -8.21 3.88 -1.50
N GLY A 426 -8.03 3.59 -2.78
CA GLY A 426 -8.78 2.53 -3.45
C GLY A 426 -8.66 1.18 -2.73
N ARG A 427 -7.46 0.82 -2.27
CA ARG A 427 -7.22 -0.38 -1.46
C ARG A 427 -8.03 -0.38 -0.16
N MET A 428 -8.01 0.71 0.59
CA MET A 428 -8.73 0.84 1.86
C MET A 428 -10.24 0.72 1.65
N LEU A 429 -10.77 1.44 0.66
CA LEU A 429 -12.19 1.41 0.31
C LEU A 429 -12.64 0.01 -0.15
N GLY A 430 -11.82 -0.70 -0.93
CA GLY A 430 -12.15 -2.04 -1.39
C GLY A 430 -12.40 -3.02 -0.26
N THR A 431 -11.53 -3.03 0.75
CA THR A 431 -11.72 -3.86 1.95
C THR A 431 -12.94 -3.43 2.77
N ALA A 432 -13.09 -2.12 3.02
CA ALA A 432 -14.17 -1.57 3.83
C ALA A 432 -15.55 -1.86 3.22
N VAL A 433 -15.72 -1.55 1.93
CA VAL A 433 -16.97 -1.77 1.20
C VAL A 433 -17.30 -3.26 1.11
N ALA A 434 -16.31 -4.11 0.82
CA ALA A 434 -16.52 -5.56 0.76
C ALA A 434 -17.02 -6.12 2.10
N GLY A 435 -16.41 -5.70 3.22
CA GLY A 435 -16.82 -6.16 4.56
C GLY A 435 -18.23 -5.70 4.94
N VAL A 436 -18.53 -4.43 4.74
CA VAL A 436 -19.85 -3.85 5.05
C VAL A 436 -20.95 -4.44 4.17
N LEU A 437 -20.69 -4.61 2.87
CA LEU A 437 -21.65 -5.17 1.93
C LEU A 437 -21.95 -6.64 2.28
N LEU A 438 -20.91 -7.44 2.46
CA LEU A 438 -21.09 -8.87 2.80
C LEU A 438 -21.87 -9.03 4.11
N GLN A 439 -21.51 -8.30 5.17
CA GLN A 439 -22.25 -8.35 6.44
C GLN A 439 -23.70 -7.90 6.27
N SER A 440 -23.95 -6.82 5.52
CA SER A 440 -25.30 -6.31 5.30
C SER A 440 -26.20 -7.28 4.51
N LEU A 441 -25.62 -8.08 3.63
CA LEU A 441 -26.34 -9.13 2.90
C LEU A 441 -26.67 -10.32 3.80
N LEU A 442 -25.73 -10.74 4.63
CA LEU A 442 -25.93 -11.83 5.59
C LEU A 442 -26.97 -11.49 6.64
N ASP A 443 -27.02 -10.23 7.11
CA ASP A 443 -28.05 -9.80 8.09
C ASP A 443 -29.46 -9.72 7.49
N ARG A 444 -29.59 -9.75 6.18
CA ARG A 444 -30.90 -9.85 5.48
C ARG A 444 -31.32 -11.29 5.21
N ASP A 445 -30.73 -12.26 5.91
CA ASP A 445 -30.95 -13.69 5.73
C ASP A 445 -30.70 -14.18 4.29
N THR A 446 -29.91 -13.42 3.51
CA THR A 446 -29.50 -13.86 2.18
C THR A 446 -28.56 -15.06 2.31
N ALA A 447 -28.85 -16.12 1.55
CA ALA A 447 -28.00 -17.32 1.57
C ALA A 447 -26.50 -16.97 1.42
N PRO A 448 -25.60 -17.53 2.25
CA PRO A 448 -24.19 -17.14 2.29
C PRO A 448 -23.52 -17.14 0.91
N LEU A 449 -23.73 -18.17 0.09
CA LEU A 449 -23.18 -18.23 -1.26
C LEU A 449 -23.64 -17.06 -2.15
N THR A 450 -24.93 -16.70 -2.05
CA THR A 450 -25.51 -15.57 -2.79
C THR A 450 -24.92 -14.25 -2.30
N SER A 451 -24.70 -14.10 -1.00
CA SER A 451 -24.07 -12.90 -0.42
C SER A 451 -22.65 -12.69 -0.95
N TYR A 452 -21.84 -13.73 -1.01
CA TYR A 452 -20.49 -13.66 -1.61
C TYR A 452 -20.56 -13.35 -3.11
N ARG A 453 -21.47 -13.96 -3.86
CA ARG A 453 -21.66 -13.67 -5.29
C ARG A 453 -22.03 -12.21 -5.56
N LEU A 454 -22.94 -11.66 -4.76
CA LEU A 454 -23.31 -10.25 -4.85
C LEU A 454 -22.15 -9.32 -4.46
N ALA A 455 -21.35 -9.69 -3.48
CA ALA A 455 -20.15 -8.93 -3.12
C ALA A 455 -19.11 -8.93 -4.24
N TYR A 456 -18.88 -10.06 -4.92
CA TYR A 456 -18.01 -10.10 -6.12
C TYR A 456 -18.61 -9.31 -7.28
N ALA A 457 -19.92 -9.37 -7.51
CA ALA A 457 -20.59 -8.60 -8.57
C ALA A 457 -20.48 -7.10 -8.33
N ALA A 458 -20.69 -6.62 -7.10
CA ALA A 458 -20.50 -5.23 -6.73
C ALA A 458 -19.04 -4.78 -6.91
N THR A 459 -18.08 -5.64 -6.56
CA THR A 459 -16.66 -5.38 -6.82
C THR A 459 -16.36 -5.30 -8.31
N ALA A 460 -17.01 -6.14 -9.13
CA ALA A 460 -16.86 -6.13 -10.60
C ALA A 460 -17.41 -4.84 -11.23
N ILE A 461 -18.47 -4.26 -10.68
CA ILE A 461 -19.00 -2.94 -11.14
C ILE A 461 -17.92 -1.86 -10.98
N VAL A 462 -17.25 -1.82 -9.83
CA VAL A 462 -16.14 -0.88 -9.61
C VAL A 462 -14.97 -1.17 -10.55
N GLY A 463 -14.67 -2.44 -10.79
CA GLY A 463 -13.68 -2.85 -11.80
C GLY A 463 -14.03 -2.36 -13.19
N ALA A 464 -15.31 -2.47 -13.61
CA ALA A 464 -15.80 -1.99 -14.90
C ALA A 464 -15.65 -0.46 -15.05
N ILE A 465 -15.87 0.32 -13.99
CA ILE A 465 -15.57 1.75 -14.00
C ILE A 465 -14.10 2.01 -14.33
N GLY A 466 -13.19 1.21 -13.75
CA GLY A 466 -11.76 1.27 -14.07
C GLY A 466 -11.46 0.96 -15.53
N VAL A 467 -12.12 -0.04 -16.13
CA VAL A 467 -11.99 -0.40 -17.55
C VAL A 467 -12.48 0.72 -18.45
N ILE A 468 -13.67 1.29 -18.15
CA ILE A 468 -14.23 2.43 -18.90
C ILE A 468 -13.29 3.64 -18.82
N THR A 469 -12.76 3.93 -17.63
CA THR A 469 -11.79 5.02 -17.45
C THR A 469 -10.52 4.77 -18.26
N ALA A 470 -9.98 3.54 -18.25
CA ALA A 470 -8.80 3.15 -19.02
C ALA A 470 -9.01 3.31 -20.54
N ALA A 471 -10.21 3.03 -21.04
CA ALA A 471 -10.55 3.23 -22.46
C ALA A 471 -10.47 4.71 -22.89
N THR A 472 -10.57 5.65 -21.97
CA THR A 472 -10.49 7.09 -22.23
C THR A 472 -9.10 7.70 -21.98
N LEU A 473 -8.10 6.90 -21.59
CA LEU A 473 -6.71 7.34 -21.47
C LEU A 473 -6.19 7.76 -22.87
N ARG A 474 -5.37 8.80 -22.90
CA ARG A 474 -4.68 9.18 -24.13
C ARG A 474 -3.57 8.17 -24.41
N GLU A 475 -3.40 7.75 -25.66
CA GLU A 475 -2.21 7.05 -26.12
C GLU A 475 -1.15 8.13 -26.33
N ASP A 476 -0.08 8.10 -25.53
CA ASP A 476 1.12 8.85 -25.84
C ASP A 476 1.81 8.14 -27.02
N ARG A 477 1.95 8.87 -28.11
CA ARG A 477 2.61 8.42 -29.34
C ARG A 477 4.13 8.43 -29.18
#